data_af52fcac2a46783f6db6e8dc29e2cdfd
#
_entry.id   af52fcac2a46783f6db6e8dc29e2cdfd
#
_cell.length_a   1.000
_cell.length_b   1.000
_cell.length_c   1.000
_cell.angle_alpha   90.00
_cell.angle_beta   90.00
_cell.angle_gamma   90.00
#
_symmetry.space_group_name_H-M   'P 1'
#
loop_
_entity.id
_entity.type
_entity.pdbx_description
1 polymer ?
#
loop_
_entity_poly.entity_id
_entity_poly.type
_entity_poly.pdbx_seq_one_letter_code
_entity_poly.pdbx_strand_id
1 'polypeptide(L)'
;MIHVGADDYFEKTYTPFEWFCHQYDSKYNFSQCFTVPWAKLYKTELFKDIVYPTDKSVEDDYTTYKVYLQTDKIAFMNKAIYIHRKRSTSVTRTVNLADVYPLKSIEERMTILQLIGAPQELLDREIQAYKWRLSIHEEETLKHGDVESYQQILVKKAIAAKYFKG
;
A
#
# COMPACT_ATOMS: atom_id res chain seq x y z
N MET A 1 5.99 -19.61 -0.36
CA MET A 1 6.37 -19.64 -1.78
C MET A 1 5.08 -19.55 -2.55
N ILE A 2 4.93 -18.55 -3.40
CA ILE A 2 3.77 -18.44 -4.29
C ILE A 2 4.18 -19.15 -5.56
N HIS A 3 3.49 -20.23 -5.90
CA HIS A 3 3.66 -20.92 -7.16
C HIS A 3 2.65 -20.35 -8.15
N VAL A 4 3.14 -19.82 -9.24
CA VAL A 4 2.33 -19.48 -10.40
C VAL A 4 2.38 -20.71 -11.31
N GLY A 5 1.22 -21.27 -11.63
CA GLY A 5 1.11 -22.39 -12.58
C GLY A 5 1.49 -21.92 -13.99
N ALA A 6 1.96 -22.82 -14.82
CA ALA A 6 2.33 -22.49 -16.20
C ALA A 6 1.12 -21.94 -17.00
N ASP A 7 -0.10 -22.37 -16.67
CA ASP A 7 -1.35 -21.98 -17.29
C ASP A 7 -1.83 -20.58 -16.88
N ASP A 8 -1.25 -19.99 -15.82
CA ASP A 8 -1.61 -18.66 -15.28
C ASP A 8 -0.67 -17.54 -15.77
N TYR A 9 0.29 -17.87 -16.66
CA TYR A 9 1.24 -16.87 -17.13
C TYR A 9 0.57 -15.86 -18.05
N PHE A 10 0.81 -14.58 -17.75
CA PHE A 10 0.45 -13.48 -18.65
C PHE A 10 1.38 -12.29 -18.43
N GLU A 11 1.44 -11.43 -19.44
CA GLU A 11 2.08 -10.12 -19.39
C GLU A 11 1.03 -9.07 -19.71
N LYS A 12 1.04 -7.96 -18.98
CA LYS A 12 0.13 -6.84 -19.24
C LYS A 12 0.79 -5.52 -18.88
N THR A 13 0.50 -4.50 -19.67
CA THR A 13 0.88 -3.11 -19.39
C THR A 13 -0.31 -2.37 -18.85
N TYR A 14 -0.08 -1.56 -17.83
CA TYR A 14 -1.06 -0.76 -17.11
C TYR A 14 -0.64 0.71 -17.15
N THR A 15 -1.61 1.60 -17.16
CA THR A 15 -1.42 2.99 -16.72
C THR A 15 -1.26 3.04 -15.20
N PRO A 16 -0.75 4.12 -14.60
CA PRO A 16 -0.68 4.24 -13.15
C PRO A 16 -2.01 3.99 -12.45
N PHE A 17 -3.09 4.59 -12.91
CA PHE A 17 -4.40 4.41 -12.26
C PHE A 17 -4.96 2.99 -12.39
N GLU A 18 -4.79 2.33 -13.53
CA GLU A 18 -5.13 0.91 -13.66
C GLU A 18 -4.29 0.05 -12.71
N TRP A 19 -2.98 0.38 -12.53
CA TRP A 19 -2.11 -0.34 -11.60
C TRP A 19 -2.54 -0.14 -10.15
N PHE A 20 -2.93 1.07 -9.76
CA PHE A 20 -3.49 1.35 -8.44
C PHE A 20 -4.75 0.55 -8.13
N CYS A 21 -5.60 0.26 -9.13
CA CYS A 21 -6.76 -0.61 -8.93
C CYS A 21 -6.40 -2.02 -8.44
N HIS A 22 -5.15 -2.47 -8.64
CA HIS A 22 -4.66 -3.77 -8.17
C HIS A 22 -3.99 -3.73 -6.79
N GLN A 23 -3.89 -2.56 -6.16
CA GLN A 23 -3.18 -2.38 -4.87
C GLN A 23 -3.70 -3.29 -3.76
N TYR A 24 -4.98 -3.61 -3.75
CA TYR A 24 -5.63 -4.42 -2.73
C TYR A 24 -6.07 -5.81 -3.24
N ASP A 25 -5.69 -6.17 -4.46
CA ASP A 25 -6.06 -7.45 -5.03
C ASP A 25 -5.13 -8.56 -4.54
N SER A 26 -5.71 -9.63 -3.97
CA SER A 26 -4.96 -10.83 -3.57
C SER A 26 -4.62 -11.73 -4.76
N LYS A 27 -5.41 -11.66 -5.83
CA LYS A 27 -5.19 -12.45 -7.05
C LYS A 27 -3.82 -12.14 -7.64
N TYR A 28 -3.10 -13.14 -8.11
CA TYR A 28 -1.74 -13.03 -8.67
C TYR A 28 -0.75 -12.29 -7.76
N ASN A 29 -1.08 -12.16 -6.47
CA ASN A 29 -0.27 -11.44 -5.51
C ASN A 29 -0.06 -9.95 -5.85
N PHE A 30 -1.02 -9.34 -6.54
CA PHE A 30 -0.94 -7.95 -6.97
C PHE A 30 -0.68 -6.97 -5.83
N SER A 31 -1.38 -7.13 -4.70
CA SER A 31 -1.18 -6.25 -3.54
C SER A 31 0.27 -6.23 -3.06
N GLN A 32 0.91 -7.39 -2.95
CA GLN A 32 2.33 -7.46 -2.59
C GLN A 32 3.20 -6.89 -3.71
N CYS A 33 2.92 -7.25 -4.97
CA CYS A 33 3.64 -6.70 -6.13
C CYS A 33 3.49 -5.18 -6.23
N PHE A 34 2.37 -4.61 -5.80
CA PHE A 34 2.18 -3.16 -5.75
C PHE A 34 3.09 -2.52 -4.70
N THR A 35 3.07 -3.03 -3.47
CA THR A 35 3.69 -2.37 -2.32
C THR A 35 5.21 -2.50 -2.28
N VAL A 36 5.73 -3.72 -2.42
CA VAL A 36 7.16 -3.99 -2.20
C VAL A 36 8.07 -3.38 -3.28
N PRO A 37 9.28 -2.90 -2.93
CA PRO A 37 10.22 -2.34 -3.92
C PRO A 37 11.01 -3.41 -4.69
N TRP A 38 11.11 -4.63 -4.16
CA TRP A 38 11.86 -5.71 -4.78
C TRP A 38 11.08 -6.45 -5.89
N ALA A 39 11.75 -7.31 -6.66
CA ALA A 39 11.22 -8.03 -7.83
C ALA A 39 10.69 -7.10 -8.95
N LYS A 40 11.32 -5.93 -9.10
CA LYS A 40 10.98 -4.91 -10.09
C LYS A 40 12.22 -4.35 -10.76
N LEU A 41 12.05 -3.87 -11.97
CA LEU A 41 13.03 -3.06 -12.70
C LEU A 41 12.43 -1.67 -12.86
N TYR A 42 13.18 -0.66 -12.49
CA TYR A 42 12.79 0.74 -12.60
C TYR A 42 13.77 1.49 -13.49
N LYS A 43 13.27 2.44 -14.25
CA LYS A 43 14.13 3.44 -14.87
C LYS A 43 14.69 4.36 -13.80
N THR A 44 15.98 4.62 -13.83
CA THR A 44 16.68 5.40 -12.80
C THR A 44 16.14 6.81 -12.67
N GLU A 45 15.72 7.43 -13.78
CA GLU A 45 15.14 8.78 -13.79
C GLU A 45 13.87 8.93 -12.95
N LEU A 46 13.13 7.84 -12.68
CA LEU A 46 11.93 7.88 -11.83
C LEU A 46 12.25 8.20 -10.36
N PHE A 47 13.52 8.06 -9.96
CA PHE A 47 13.98 8.33 -8.60
C PHE A 47 14.66 9.69 -8.44
N LYS A 48 14.63 10.56 -9.46
CA LYS A 48 15.30 11.85 -9.39
C LYS A 48 14.93 12.66 -8.14
N ASP A 49 13.64 12.68 -7.80
CA ASP A 49 13.08 13.45 -6.69
C ASP A 49 12.42 12.56 -5.61
N ILE A 50 12.65 11.24 -5.68
CA ILE A 50 12.05 10.26 -4.77
C ILE A 50 13.16 9.57 -3.97
N VAL A 51 13.07 9.68 -2.64
CA VAL A 51 13.97 9.00 -1.70
C VAL A 51 13.12 8.15 -0.76
N TYR A 52 13.53 6.88 -0.59
CA TYR A 52 12.93 6.02 0.41
C TYR A 52 13.36 6.47 1.82
N PRO A 53 12.43 6.64 2.77
CA PRO A 53 12.77 7.05 4.12
C PRO A 53 13.61 5.96 4.82
N THR A 54 14.62 6.38 5.56
CA THR A 54 15.52 5.47 6.31
C THR A 54 15.07 5.27 7.75
N ASP A 55 14.11 6.07 8.21
CA ASP A 55 13.59 6.10 9.58
C ASP A 55 12.24 5.36 9.73
N LYS A 56 11.75 4.69 8.67
CA LYS A 56 10.47 3.96 8.65
C LYS A 56 10.68 2.46 8.53
N SER A 57 9.89 1.69 9.27
CA SER A 57 9.90 0.22 9.21
C SER A 57 9.24 -0.32 7.94
N VAL A 58 8.41 0.49 7.27
CA VAL A 58 7.64 0.15 6.05
C VAL A 58 7.80 1.27 5.03
N GLU A 59 9.03 1.55 4.67
CA GLU A 59 9.41 2.59 3.72
C GLU A 59 8.73 2.44 2.37
N ASP A 60 8.37 1.23 2.02
CA ASP A 60 7.69 0.87 0.77
C ASP A 60 6.26 1.41 0.71
N ASP A 61 5.47 1.30 1.77
CA ASP A 61 4.09 1.84 1.82
C ASP A 61 4.07 3.37 1.70
N TYR A 62 5.15 4.05 2.14
CA TYR A 62 5.30 5.51 2.00
C TYR A 62 5.78 5.95 0.61
N THR A 63 6.44 5.09 -0.16
CA THR A 63 7.25 5.57 -1.29
C THR A 63 6.94 4.89 -2.62
N THR A 64 6.77 3.56 -2.66
CA THR A 64 6.68 2.81 -3.92
C THR A 64 5.56 3.33 -4.84
N TYR A 65 4.42 3.71 -4.30
CA TYR A 65 3.31 4.26 -5.09
C TYR A 65 3.66 5.59 -5.79
N LYS A 66 4.55 6.42 -5.20
CA LYS A 66 5.00 7.69 -5.79
C LYS A 66 5.80 7.44 -7.07
N VAL A 67 6.59 6.36 -7.10
CA VAL A 67 7.35 5.97 -8.29
C VAL A 67 6.42 5.61 -9.46
N TYR A 68 5.29 4.96 -9.18
CA TYR A 68 4.31 4.64 -10.22
C TYR A 68 3.67 5.91 -10.82
N LEU A 69 3.48 6.95 -10.04
CA LEU A 69 2.93 8.22 -10.50
C LEU A 69 3.92 9.04 -11.36
N GLN A 70 5.20 8.64 -11.42
CA GLN A 70 6.22 9.27 -12.28
C GLN A 70 6.35 8.62 -13.66
N THR A 71 5.54 7.61 -13.98
CA THR A 71 5.60 6.91 -15.27
C THR A 71 4.22 6.85 -15.93
N ASP A 72 4.21 6.74 -17.25
CA ASP A 72 2.95 6.55 -18.01
C ASP A 72 2.57 5.07 -18.15
N LYS A 73 3.53 4.15 -17.94
CA LYS A 73 3.33 2.72 -18.19
C LYS A 73 4.04 1.85 -17.17
N ILE A 74 3.34 0.84 -16.69
CA ILE A 74 3.82 -0.17 -15.76
C ILE A 74 3.60 -1.54 -16.39
N ALA A 75 4.67 -2.25 -16.71
CA ALA A 75 4.58 -3.63 -17.20
C ALA A 75 4.57 -4.61 -16.03
N PHE A 76 3.62 -5.50 -16.03
CA PHE A 76 3.52 -6.61 -15.09
C PHE A 76 3.66 -7.95 -15.82
N MET A 77 4.43 -8.83 -15.22
CA MET A 77 4.63 -10.20 -15.70
C MET A 77 4.29 -11.16 -14.56
N ASN A 78 3.27 -12.00 -14.77
CA ASN A 78 2.89 -13.04 -13.81
C ASN A 78 3.82 -14.26 -13.94
N LYS A 79 5.09 -14.08 -13.55
CA LYS A 79 6.10 -15.13 -13.55
C LYS A 79 6.89 -15.10 -12.25
N ALA A 80 7.06 -16.25 -11.62
CA ALA A 80 7.84 -16.37 -10.39
C ALA A 80 9.35 -16.31 -10.71
N ILE A 81 9.91 -15.10 -10.68
CA ILE A 81 11.35 -14.84 -10.94
C ILE A 81 12.11 -14.44 -9.68
N TYR A 82 11.44 -14.31 -8.53
CA TYR A 82 12.04 -13.84 -7.30
C TYR A 82 11.68 -14.78 -6.13
N ILE A 83 12.68 -15.10 -5.30
CA ILE A 83 12.49 -15.91 -4.09
C ILE A 83 12.57 -15.01 -2.85
N HIS A 84 11.43 -14.75 -2.23
CA HIS A 84 11.38 -14.05 -0.96
C HIS A 84 11.58 -15.01 0.20
N ARG A 85 12.72 -14.93 0.87
CA ARG A 85 13.03 -15.73 2.06
C ARG A 85 12.34 -15.15 3.29
N LYS A 86 11.42 -15.92 3.89
CA LYS A 86 10.81 -15.57 5.18
C LYS A 86 11.68 -16.05 6.32
N ARG A 87 12.04 -15.16 7.25
CA ARG A 87 12.82 -15.46 8.46
C ARG A 87 11.96 -15.13 9.69
N SER A 88 12.22 -15.80 10.84
CA SER A 88 11.57 -15.48 12.11
C SER A 88 11.87 -14.05 12.59
N THR A 89 13.03 -13.52 12.22
CA THR A 89 13.52 -12.17 12.54
C THR A 89 13.17 -11.12 11.47
N SER A 90 12.28 -11.44 10.51
CA SER A 90 11.84 -10.43 9.52
C SER A 90 11.07 -9.30 10.19
N VAL A 91 11.32 -8.05 9.79
CA VAL A 91 10.68 -6.84 10.32
C VAL A 91 9.16 -6.99 10.38
N THR A 92 8.52 -7.45 9.32
CA THR A 92 7.06 -7.68 9.25
C THR A 92 6.51 -8.70 10.24
N ARG A 93 7.36 -9.45 10.95
CA ARG A 93 6.96 -10.38 12.02
C ARG A 93 7.13 -9.83 13.42
N THR A 94 7.95 -8.80 13.57
CA THR A 94 8.32 -8.22 14.88
C THR A 94 7.63 -6.89 15.14
N VAL A 95 7.07 -6.26 14.10
CA VAL A 95 6.35 -4.97 14.18
C VAL A 95 4.86 -5.22 14.39
N ASN A 96 4.19 -4.35 15.11
CA ASN A 96 2.73 -4.41 15.23
C ASN A 96 2.03 -4.04 13.91
N LEU A 97 0.75 -4.42 13.76
CA LEU A 97 0.02 -4.18 12.51
C LEU A 97 -0.19 -2.70 12.21
N ALA A 98 -0.28 -1.84 13.22
CA ALA A 98 -0.42 -0.40 13.03
C ALA A 98 0.84 0.20 12.39
N ASP A 99 2.03 -0.29 12.75
CA ASP A 99 3.28 0.13 12.13
C ASP A 99 3.44 -0.42 10.71
N VAL A 100 2.89 -1.61 10.42
CA VAL A 100 2.89 -2.20 9.06
C VAL A 100 1.93 -1.45 8.13
N TYR A 101 0.84 -0.90 8.68
CA TYR A 101 -0.18 -0.17 7.91
C TYR A 101 -0.37 1.26 8.43
N PRO A 102 0.64 2.14 8.32
CA PRO A 102 0.60 3.47 8.91
C PRO A 102 -0.50 4.34 8.31
N LEU A 103 -1.23 5.07 9.14
CA LEU A 103 -2.29 5.97 8.69
C LEU A 103 -1.74 7.13 7.86
N LYS A 104 -0.59 7.69 8.23
CA LYS A 104 0.02 8.83 7.51
C LYS A 104 0.29 8.52 6.04
N SER A 105 0.70 7.29 5.74
CA SER A 105 1.02 6.92 4.34
C SER A 105 -0.24 6.88 3.46
N ILE A 106 -1.34 6.30 3.96
CA ILE A 106 -2.58 6.27 3.20
C ILE A 106 -3.25 7.65 3.14
N GLU A 107 -3.16 8.46 4.20
CA GLU A 107 -3.66 9.84 4.21
C GLU A 107 -2.93 10.70 3.18
N GLU A 108 -1.60 10.59 3.08
CA GLU A 108 -0.80 11.26 2.04
C GLU A 108 -1.20 10.77 0.64
N ARG A 109 -1.30 9.46 0.45
CA ARG A 109 -1.66 8.87 -0.85
C ARG A 109 -3.05 9.30 -1.30
N MET A 110 -4.05 9.26 -0.43
CA MET A 110 -5.41 9.74 -0.73
C MET A 110 -5.39 11.23 -1.13
N THR A 111 -4.63 12.05 -0.41
CA THR A 111 -4.49 13.48 -0.71
C THR A 111 -3.88 13.70 -2.10
N ILE A 112 -2.79 13.01 -2.42
CA ILE A 112 -2.15 13.10 -3.73
C ILE A 112 -3.09 12.64 -4.84
N LEU A 113 -3.72 11.48 -4.70
CA LEU A 113 -4.65 10.94 -5.69
C LEU A 113 -5.83 11.88 -5.93
N GLN A 114 -6.38 12.50 -4.89
CA GLN A 114 -7.44 13.50 -5.01
C GLN A 114 -6.97 14.74 -5.79
N LEU A 115 -5.78 15.26 -5.46
CA LEU A 115 -5.23 16.47 -6.08
C LEU A 115 -4.90 16.28 -7.58
N ILE A 116 -4.46 15.09 -7.98
CA ILE A 116 -4.15 14.78 -9.38
C ILE A 116 -5.37 14.30 -10.19
N GLY A 117 -6.57 14.30 -9.60
CA GLY A 117 -7.81 13.94 -10.29
C GLY A 117 -7.94 12.45 -10.58
N ALA A 118 -7.52 11.60 -9.67
CA ALA A 118 -7.71 10.16 -9.81
C ALA A 118 -9.20 9.78 -9.92
N PRO A 119 -9.54 8.69 -10.67
CA PRO A 119 -10.90 8.22 -10.80
C PRO A 119 -11.57 7.94 -9.44
N GLN A 120 -12.87 8.24 -9.33
CA GLN A 120 -13.63 8.07 -8.09
C GLN A 120 -13.59 6.63 -7.57
N GLU A 121 -13.65 5.63 -8.44
CA GLU A 121 -13.53 4.23 -8.05
C GLU A 121 -12.23 3.94 -7.29
N LEU A 122 -11.11 4.55 -7.72
CA LEU A 122 -9.83 4.42 -7.03
C LEU A 122 -9.87 5.08 -5.65
N LEU A 123 -10.42 6.28 -5.55
CA LEU A 123 -10.56 7.00 -4.28
C LEU A 123 -11.46 6.22 -3.30
N ASP A 124 -12.52 5.59 -3.79
CA ASP A 124 -13.41 4.76 -2.97
C ASP A 124 -12.67 3.54 -2.40
N ARG A 125 -11.78 2.90 -3.17
CA ARG A 125 -10.92 1.80 -2.69
C ARG A 125 -9.94 2.27 -1.61
N GLU A 126 -9.33 3.43 -1.78
CA GLU A 126 -8.46 4.02 -0.75
C GLU A 126 -9.24 4.36 0.53
N ILE A 127 -10.46 4.88 0.41
CA ILE A 127 -11.33 5.15 1.55
C ILE A 127 -11.67 3.86 2.32
N GLN A 128 -11.97 2.75 1.63
CA GLN A 128 -12.20 1.47 2.29
C GLN A 128 -10.95 0.95 3.01
N ALA A 129 -9.78 1.06 2.37
CA ALA A 129 -8.52 0.69 2.98
C ALA A 129 -8.18 1.59 4.19
N TYR A 130 -8.49 2.88 4.13
CA TYR A 130 -8.32 3.80 5.26
C TYR A 130 -9.22 3.42 6.44
N LYS A 131 -10.50 3.11 6.21
CA LYS A 131 -11.41 2.62 7.25
C LYS A 131 -10.91 1.34 7.91
N TRP A 132 -10.37 0.41 7.11
CA TRP A 132 -9.77 -0.81 7.61
C TRP A 132 -8.51 -0.54 8.45
N ARG A 133 -7.61 0.35 8.01
CA ARG A 133 -6.43 0.76 8.79
C ARG A 133 -6.83 1.41 10.11
N LEU A 134 -7.86 2.26 10.12
CA LEU A 134 -8.39 2.84 11.36
C LEU A 134 -8.84 1.76 12.36
N SER A 135 -9.42 0.67 11.89
CA SER A 135 -9.84 -0.44 12.77
C SER A 135 -8.62 -1.19 13.36
N ILE A 136 -7.56 -1.39 12.58
CA ILE A 136 -6.29 -1.94 13.08
C ILE A 136 -5.68 -1.02 14.17
N HIS A 137 -5.60 0.27 13.89
CA HIS A 137 -5.03 1.22 14.84
C HIS A 137 -5.85 1.32 16.13
N GLU A 138 -7.18 1.25 16.05
CA GLU A 138 -8.05 1.20 17.23
C GLU A 138 -7.73 -0.03 18.09
N GLU A 139 -7.64 -1.21 17.49
CA GLU A 139 -7.34 -2.46 18.19
C GLU A 139 -5.95 -2.41 18.85
N GLU A 140 -4.92 -1.98 18.12
CA GLU A 140 -3.55 -1.91 18.62
C GLU A 140 -3.38 -0.86 19.73
N THR A 141 -3.99 0.32 19.60
CA THR A 141 -3.92 1.36 20.66
C THR A 141 -4.65 0.92 21.93
N LEU A 142 -5.80 0.26 21.78
CA LEU A 142 -6.53 -0.31 22.92
C LEU A 142 -5.71 -1.41 23.64
N LYS A 143 -5.12 -2.31 22.86
CA LYS A 143 -4.30 -3.42 23.38
C LYS A 143 -3.08 -2.94 24.18
N HIS A 144 -2.48 -1.82 23.76
CA HIS A 144 -1.30 -1.25 24.41
C HIS A 144 -1.64 -0.18 25.46
N GLY A 145 -2.92 0.14 25.67
CA GLY A 145 -3.36 1.14 26.64
C GLY A 145 -2.98 2.58 26.28
N ASP A 146 -2.74 2.87 25.01
CA ASP A 146 -2.47 4.21 24.50
C ASP A 146 -3.78 5.00 24.34
N VAL A 147 -4.22 5.59 25.45
CA VAL A 147 -5.51 6.30 25.53
C VAL A 147 -5.57 7.51 24.61
N GLU A 148 -4.48 8.26 24.48
CA GLU A 148 -4.45 9.47 23.65
C GLU A 148 -4.62 9.10 22.15
N SER A 149 -3.79 8.19 21.65
CA SER A 149 -3.91 7.72 20.27
C SER A 149 -5.25 7.06 20.03
N TYR A 150 -5.78 6.27 20.97
CA TYR A 150 -7.09 5.66 20.86
C TYR A 150 -8.20 6.70 20.66
N GLN A 151 -8.21 7.76 21.46
CA GLN A 151 -9.20 8.85 21.31
C GLN A 151 -9.09 9.54 19.94
N GLN A 152 -7.88 9.80 19.47
CA GLN A 152 -7.67 10.37 18.12
C GLN A 152 -8.21 9.45 17.02
N ILE A 153 -8.03 8.13 17.13
CA ILE A 153 -8.54 7.15 16.18
C ILE A 153 -10.08 7.14 16.19
N LEU A 154 -10.72 7.20 17.36
CA LEU A 154 -12.18 7.27 17.46
C LEU A 154 -12.76 8.50 16.76
N VAL A 155 -12.11 9.66 16.91
CA VAL A 155 -12.50 10.90 16.20
C VAL A 155 -12.38 10.72 14.68
N LYS A 156 -11.25 10.18 14.19
CA LYS A 156 -11.04 9.89 12.76
C LYS A 156 -12.10 8.92 12.24
N LYS A 157 -12.43 7.86 12.97
CA LYS A 157 -13.48 6.90 12.60
C LYS A 157 -14.85 7.56 12.51
N ALA A 158 -15.21 8.40 13.46
CA ALA A 158 -16.49 9.12 13.46
C ALA A 158 -16.60 10.07 12.25
N ILE A 159 -15.51 10.80 11.93
CA ILE A 159 -15.45 11.66 10.75
C ILE A 159 -15.56 10.81 9.47
N ALA A 160 -14.81 9.73 9.37
CA ALA A 160 -14.83 8.85 8.21
C ALA A 160 -16.22 8.24 7.99
N ALA A 161 -16.91 7.80 9.06
CA ALA A 161 -18.27 7.27 8.97
C ALA A 161 -19.29 8.32 8.50
N LYS A 162 -19.09 9.59 8.88
CA LYS A 162 -19.99 10.67 8.51
C LYS A 162 -19.85 11.14 7.05
N TYR A 163 -18.63 11.25 6.58
CA TYR A 163 -18.32 11.92 5.31
C TYR A 163 -17.93 10.98 4.17
N PHE A 164 -17.35 9.83 4.48
CA PHE A 164 -17.01 8.83 3.46
C PHE A 164 -18.17 7.82 3.34
N LYS A 165 -19.22 8.26 2.64
CA LYS A 165 -20.39 7.42 2.35
C LYS A 165 -20.04 6.51 1.16
N GLY A 166 -19.96 5.23 1.42
CA GLY A 166 -19.72 4.19 0.43
C GLY A 166 -19.77 2.83 1.11
#